data_1590f2ebfd9993df3624723b6e5ec8cb
#
_entry.id   1590f2ebfd9993df3624723b6e5ec8cb
#
_cell.length_a   1.000
_cell.length_b   1.000
_cell.length_c   1.000
_cell.angle_alpha   90.00
_cell.angle_beta   90.00
_cell.angle_gamma   90.00
#
_symmetry.space_group_name_H-M   'P 1'
#
loop_
_entity.id
_entity.type
_entity.pdbx_description
1 polymer ?
#
loop_
_entity_poly.entity_id
_entity_poly.type
_entity_poly.pdbx_seq_one_letter_code
_entity_poly.pdbx_strand_id
1 'polypeptide(L)'
;MFNLLITSDEEGWATGRHVMSRGRAIVEYTASEIVERYRDLNQKNIEELKKFPCLFVVENEPVPSLIGYITDIRLRAKECVIEFAIDKSFPPLPPGTIKSLQADIDLGEWELSRTHWAIKDEPLFEILMENKLITQENIRGSYFSQSPIILKNQSANNGNASQYNHRQVFIVHGHDEIMRLEVEDFLRALNIEPIVLSQQPSSGKTIIEKIEYYSNVGFGVVLYTEC
;
A
#
# COMPACT_ATOMS: atom_id res chain seq x y z
N MET A 1 0.28 -0.10 4.73
CA MET A 1 0.39 -1.53 5.17
C MET A 1 1.59 -2.19 4.54
N PHE A 2 2.25 -3.10 5.26
CA PHE A 2 3.34 -3.94 4.76
C PHE A 2 3.36 -5.31 5.46
N ASN A 3 4.02 -6.29 4.83
CA ASN A 3 4.27 -7.61 5.41
C ASN A 3 5.60 -7.56 6.19
N LEU A 4 5.62 -8.01 7.43
CA LEU A 4 6.83 -8.20 8.23
C LEU A 4 7.06 -9.70 8.40
N LEU A 5 8.14 -10.21 7.82
CA LEU A 5 8.57 -11.60 7.97
C LEU A 5 9.85 -11.65 8.79
N ILE A 6 9.81 -12.38 9.90
CA ILE A 6 10.97 -12.59 10.79
C ILE A 6 11.29 -14.09 10.84
N THR A 7 12.58 -14.43 10.75
CA THR A 7 13.08 -15.80 10.87
C THR A 7 14.29 -15.87 11.79
N SER A 8 14.50 -17.03 12.44
CA SER A 8 15.73 -17.32 13.19
C SER A 8 16.88 -17.82 12.31
N ASP A 9 16.62 -18.11 11.03
CA ASP A 9 17.61 -18.59 10.08
C ASP A 9 18.29 -17.41 9.36
N GLU A 10 19.59 -17.20 9.59
CA GLU A 10 20.35 -16.10 8.98
C GLU A 10 20.41 -16.17 7.45
N GLU A 11 20.35 -17.37 6.88
CA GLU A 11 20.30 -17.58 5.42
C GLU A 11 18.87 -17.74 4.88
N GLY A 12 17.86 -17.64 5.76
CA GLY A 12 16.45 -17.93 5.45
C GLY A 12 15.87 -17.12 4.30
N TRP A 13 16.47 -15.95 3.99
CA TRP A 13 16.00 -15.09 2.90
C TRP A 13 16.75 -15.30 1.58
N ALA A 14 17.74 -16.18 1.52
CA ALA A 14 18.54 -16.43 0.30
C ALA A 14 17.82 -17.33 -0.72
N THR A 15 16.88 -18.18 -0.26
CA THR A 15 16.28 -19.23 -1.10
C THR A 15 15.03 -18.77 -1.88
N GLY A 16 14.48 -17.58 -1.60
CA GLY A 16 13.22 -17.11 -2.17
C GLY A 16 11.98 -17.87 -1.68
N ARG A 17 12.13 -18.70 -0.64
CA ARG A 17 11.06 -19.50 -0.06
C ARG A 17 11.23 -19.66 1.44
N HIS A 18 10.15 -19.45 2.18
CA HIS A 18 10.11 -19.67 3.62
C HIS A 18 8.90 -20.54 4.00
N VAL A 19 9.09 -21.39 5.02
CA VAL A 19 8.03 -22.25 5.55
C VAL A 19 7.89 -22.01 7.04
N MET A 20 6.68 -21.70 7.48
CA MET A 20 6.37 -21.47 8.88
C MET A 20 5.09 -22.17 9.32
N SER A 21 4.91 -22.30 10.65
CA SER A 21 3.64 -22.78 11.19
C SER A 21 2.49 -21.83 10.87
N ARG A 22 1.32 -22.37 10.49
CA ARG A 22 0.10 -21.55 10.24
C ARG A 22 -0.30 -20.69 11.45
N GLY A 23 -0.04 -21.14 12.68
CA GLY A 23 -0.34 -20.37 13.89
C GLY A 23 0.54 -19.13 14.07
N ARG A 24 1.64 -19.02 13.30
CA ARG A 24 2.54 -17.86 13.32
C ARG A 24 2.38 -16.95 12.08
N ALA A 25 1.47 -17.31 11.18
CA ALA A 25 1.20 -16.54 9.99
C ALA A 25 0.02 -15.59 10.25
N ILE A 26 0.27 -14.29 10.22
CA ILE A 26 -0.71 -13.18 10.33
C ILE A 26 -1.34 -13.02 11.74
N VAL A 27 -1.29 -14.02 12.60
CA VAL A 27 -2.00 -13.99 13.89
C VAL A 27 -1.22 -13.25 14.98
N GLU A 28 0.09 -13.49 15.07
CA GLU A 28 0.95 -12.87 16.08
C GLU A 28 1.34 -11.44 15.63
N TYR A 29 1.34 -10.49 16.55
CA TYR A 29 1.78 -9.10 16.36
C TYR A 29 1.08 -8.33 15.21
N THR A 30 -0.10 -8.78 14.82
CA THR A 30 -0.98 -8.10 13.84
C THR A 30 -2.22 -7.59 14.56
N ALA A 31 -2.68 -6.39 14.24
CA ALA A 31 -3.90 -5.82 14.81
C ALA A 31 -5.13 -6.70 14.54
N SER A 32 -6.04 -6.80 15.51
CA SER A 32 -7.16 -7.74 15.48
C SER A 32 -8.02 -7.61 14.23
N GLU A 33 -8.29 -6.38 13.79
CA GLU A 33 -9.10 -6.09 12.59
C GLU A 33 -8.43 -6.60 11.31
N ILE A 34 -7.09 -6.54 11.26
CA ILE A 34 -6.29 -7.05 10.15
C ILE A 34 -6.27 -8.57 10.19
N VAL A 35 -6.13 -9.17 11.39
CA VAL A 35 -6.22 -10.62 11.56
C VAL A 35 -7.56 -11.14 11.05
N GLU A 36 -8.68 -10.51 11.45
CA GLU A 36 -10.02 -10.92 10.99
C GLU A 36 -10.16 -10.89 9.47
N ARG A 37 -9.54 -9.91 8.82
CA ARG A 37 -9.58 -9.75 7.36
C ARG A 37 -8.76 -10.80 6.62
N TYR A 38 -7.58 -11.16 7.11
CA TYR A 38 -6.61 -11.95 6.35
C TYR A 38 -6.36 -13.37 6.88
N ARG A 39 -6.86 -13.75 8.07
CA ARG A 39 -6.57 -15.04 8.73
C ARG A 39 -6.89 -16.27 7.87
N ASP A 40 -7.90 -16.18 7.01
CA ASP A 40 -8.33 -17.32 6.19
C ASP A 40 -7.42 -17.52 4.97
N LEU A 41 -6.61 -16.50 4.59
CA LEU A 41 -5.69 -16.54 3.46
C LEU A 41 -6.36 -17.12 2.20
N ASN A 42 -7.60 -16.68 1.92
CA ASN A 42 -8.27 -17.04 0.68
C ASN A 42 -7.58 -16.38 -0.53
N GLN A 43 -7.92 -16.79 -1.75
CA GLN A 43 -7.26 -16.30 -2.96
C GLN A 43 -7.27 -14.77 -3.09
N LYS A 44 -8.37 -14.12 -2.71
CA LYS A 44 -8.48 -12.66 -2.74
C LYS A 44 -7.50 -12.00 -1.75
N ASN A 45 -7.41 -12.55 -0.55
CA ASN A 45 -6.50 -12.06 0.49
C ASN A 45 -5.04 -12.24 0.05
N ILE A 46 -4.71 -13.39 -0.55
CA ILE A 46 -3.35 -13.66 -1.07
C ILE A 46 -2.97 -12.63 -2.14
N GLU A 47 -3.85 -12.36 -3.12
CA GLU A 47 -3.58 -11.37 -4.16
C GLU A 47 -3.47 -9.93 -3.62
N GLU A 48 -4.13 -9.63 -2.52
CA GLU A 48 -4.00 -8.35 -1.84
C GLU A 48 -2.66 -8.25 -1.08
N LEU A 49 -2.30 -9.28 -0.32
CA LEU A 49 -1.06 -9.33 0.46
C LEU A 49 0.20 -9.27 -0.43
N LYS A 50 0.15 -9.83 -1.62
CA LYS A 50 1.23 -9.75 -2.63
C LYS A 50 1.49 -8.33 -3.12
N LYS A 51 0.53 -7.40 -2.98
CA LYS A 51 0.69 -5.99 -3.36
C LYS A 51 1.41 -5.17 -2.29
N PHE A 52 1.52 -5.66 -1.07
CA PHE A 52 2.19 -4.97 0.01
C PHE A 52 3.69 -5.19 -0.06
N PRO A 53 4.52 -4.16 0.23
CA PRO A 53 5.93 -4.38 0.44
C PRO A 53 6.16 -5.38 1.57
N CYS A 54 7.26 -6.09 1.50
CA CYS A 54 7.64 -7.04 2.52
C CYS A 54 9.01 -6.67 3.09
N LEU A 55 9.09 -6.60 4.41
CA LEU A 55 10.31 -6.43 5.17
C LEU A 55 10.75 -7.80 5.70
N PHE A 56 11.94 -8.23 5.32
CA PHE A 56 12.54 -9.50 5.68
C PHE A 56 13.62 -9.28 6.75
N VAL A 57 13.41 -9.81 7.93
CA VAL A 57 14.24 -9.60 9.10
C VAL A 57 14.72 -10.93 9.67
N VAL A 58 15.96 -10.99 10.16
CA VAL A 58 16.45 -12.10 10.98
C VAL A 58 16.30 -11.72 12.45
N GLU A 59 15.92 -12.67 13.28
CA GLU A 59 15.72 -12.46 14.72
C GLU A 59 16.91 -11.73 15.34
N ASN A 60 16.62 -10.69 16.12
CA ASN A 60 17.60 -9.81 16.76
C ASN A 60 18.56 -9.07 15.79
N GLU A 61 18.32 -9.10 14.49
CA GLU A 61 19.04 -8.36 13.45
C GLU A 61 20.58 -8.57 13.41
N PRO A 62 21.09 -9.80 13.41
CA PRO A 62 22.53 -10.05 13.30
C PRO A 62 23.06 -9.74 11.89
N VAL A 63 22.18 -9.72 10.90
CA VAL A 63 22.46 -9.44 9.49
C VAL A 63 21.55 -8.32 8.98
N PRO A 64 21.89 -7.67 7.84
CA PRO A 64 21.04 -6.64 7.25
C PRO A 64 19.63 -7.15 6.93
N SER A 65 18.62 -6.34 7.19
CA SER A 65 17.24 -6.58 6.78
C SER A 65 17.04 -6.24 5.32
N LEU A 66 16.12 -6.93 4.64
CA LEU A 66 15.93 -6.81 3.20
C LEU A 66 14.49 -6.38 2.89
N ILE A 67 14.31 -5.72 1.74
CA ILE A 67 13.00 -5.32 1.23
C ILE A 67 12.70 -6.11 -0.03
N GLY A 68 11.45 -6.53 -0.19
CA GLY A 68 10.98 -7.24 -1.37
C GLY A 68 9.48 -7.43 -1.34
N TYR A 69 9.00 -8.52 -1.92
CA TYR A 69 7.57 -8.81 -2.04
C TYR A 69 7.28 -10.31 -2.05
N ILE A 70 6.09 -10.66 -1.59
CA ILE A 70 5.58 -12.02 -1.64
C ILE A 70 5.10 -12.31 -3.07
N THR A 71 5.56 -13.41 -3.65
CA THR A 71 5.17 -13.85 -5.01
C THR A 71 4.05 -14.87 -4.98
N ASP A 72 4.04 -15.76 -3.97
CA ASP A 72 2.99 -16.76 -3.79
C ASP A 72 2.85 -17.20 -2.34
N ILE A 73 1.66 -17.65 -1.95
CA ILE A 73 1.36 -18.19 -0.62
C ILE A 73 0.58 -19.49 -0.81
N ARG A 74 1.10 -20.57 -0.24
CA ARG A 74 0.43 -21.89 -0.26
C ARG A 74 0.20 -22.39 1.15
N LEU A 75 -1.06 -22.67 1.46
CA LEU A 75 -1.45 -23.24 2.74
C LEU A 75 -1.40 -24.78 2.69
N ARG A 76 -0.79 -25.35 3.71
CA ARG A 76 -0.85 -26.77 4.04
C ARG A 76 -1.61 -26.96 5.36
N ALA A 77 -1.88 -28.16 5.76
CA ALA A 77 -2.65 -28.44 6.98
C ALA A 77 -2.10 -27.73 8.22
N LYS A 78 -0.78 -27.75 8.41
CA LYS A 78 -0.10 -27.18 9.59
C LYS A 78 0.90 -26.06 9.25
N GLU A 79 1.17 -25.82 7.97
CA GLU A 79 2.22 -24.93 7.49
C GLU A 79 1.68 -23.90 6.52
N CYS A 80 2.36 -22.77 6.47
CA CYS A 80 2.24 -21.76 5.44
C CYS A 80 3.57 -21.71 4.68
N VAL A 81 3.52 -21.90 3.37
CA VAL A 81 4.67 -21.79 2.46
C VAL A 81 4.57 -20.45 1.76
N ILE A 82 5.57 -19.62 1.92
CA ILE A 82 5.65 -18.27 1.34
C ILE A 82 6.77 -18.27 0.32
N GLU A 83 6.45 -17.94 -0.91
CA GLU A 83 7.44 -17.65 -1.95
C GLU A 83 7.58 -16.13 -2.07
N PHE A 84 8.80 -15.65 -2.23
CA PHE A 84 9.09 -14.23 -2.22
C PHE A 84 10.25 -13.89 -3.15
N ALA A 85 10.40 -12.61 -3.44
CA ALA A 85 11.57 -12.06 -4.13
C ALA A 85 12.12 -10.86 -3.37
N ILE A 86 13.44 -10.79 -3.25
CA ILE A 86 14.12 -9.60 -2.74
C ILE A 86 14.24 -8.58 -3.87
N ASP A 87 13.82 -7.36 -3.61
CA ASP A 87 13.89 -6.28 -4.58
C ASP A 87 15.24 -5.57 -4.49
N LYS A 88 16.09 -5.80 -5.50
CA LYS A 88 17.46 -5.26 -5.56
C LYS A 88 17.52 -3.74 -5.77
N SER A 89 16.40 -3.09 -6.02
CA SER A 89 16.32 -1.62 -6.10
C SER A 89 16.51 -0.96 -4.73
N PHE A 90 16.26 -1.71 -3.66
CA PHE A 90 16.47 -1.23 -2.29
C PHE A 90 17.82 -1.69 -1.75
N PRO A 91 18.57 -0.81 -1.07
CA PRO A 91 19.76 -1.22 -0.35
C PRO A 91 19.37 -2.12 0.84
N PRO A 92 20.24 -3.08 1.23
CA PRO A 92 20.09 -3.78 2.49
C PRO A 92 20.09 -2.78 3.67
N LEU A 93 19.15 -2.94 4.59
CA LEU A 93 19.06 -2.09 5.79
C LEU A 93 20.06 -2.60 6.85
N PRO A 94 20.95 -1.73 7.37
CA PRO A 94 21.96 -2.16 8.34
C PRO A 94 21.39 -2.85 9.59
N PRO A 95 22.12 -3.77 10.23
CA PRO A 95 21.71 -4.37 11.49
C PRO A 95 21.36 -3.32 12.56
N GLY A 96 20.30 -3.57 13.34
CA GLY A 96 19.80 -2.64 14.35
C GLY A 96 18.87 -1.54 13.82
N THR A 97 18.70 -1.43 12.49
CA THR A 97 17.82 -0.44 11.87
C THR A 97 16.36 -0.66 12.26
N ILE A 98 15.86 -1.89 12.16
CA ILE A 98 14.45 -2.19 12.43
C ILE A 98 14.12 -1.97 13.91
N LYS A 99 15.05 -2.30 14.80
CA LYS A 99 14.92 -2.00 16.23
C LYS A 99 14.86 -0.48 16.51
N SER A 100 15.65 0.31 15.79
CA SER A 100 15.62 1.77 15.95
C SER A 100 14.30 2.41 15.46
N LEU A 101 13.60 1.75 14.54
CA LEU A 101 12.30 2.16 14.01
C LEU A 101 11.11 1.52 14.74
N GLN A 102 11.34 0.87 15.88
CA GLN A 102 10.34 0.05 16.57
C GLN A 102 9.01 0.78 16.78
N ALA A 103 9.04 2.04 17.19
CA ALA A 103 7.84 2.84 17.41
C ALA A 103 7.15 3.25 16.10
N ASP A 104 7.93 3.53 15.05
CA ASP A 104 7.41 4.04 13.77
C ASP A 104 6.74 2.94 12.93
N ILE A 105 7.16 1.68 13.12
CA ILE A 105 6.63 0.52 12.37
C ILE A 105 5.77 -0.41 13.24
N ASP A 106 5.35 0.04 14.41
CA ASP A 106 4.49 -0.69 15.34
C ASP A 106 5.04 -2.08 15.73
N LEU A 107 6.32 -2.16 16.12
CA LEU A 107 6.90 -3.41 16.64
C LEU A 107 6.61 -3.60 18.12
N GLY A 108 6.11 -4.79 18.46
CA GLY A 108 5.97 -5.24 19.83
C GLY A 108 7.32 -5.45 20.54
N GLU A 109 7.33 -5.38 21.87
CA GLU A 109 8.55 -5.45 22.70
C GLU A 109 9.45 -6.65 22.40
N TRP A 110 8.87 -7.83 22.14
CA TRP A 110 9.58 -9.09 21.90
C TRP A 110 9.48 -9.59 20.47
N GLU A 111 8.94 -8.79 19.57
CA GLU A 111 8.60 -9.19 18.22
C GLU A 111 9.86 -9.59 17.42
N LEU A 112 10.95 -8.86 17.54
CA LEU A 112 12.21 -9.15 16.85
C LEU A 112 12.90 -10.45 17.31
N SER A 113 12.51 -11.05 18.42
CA SER A 113 13.08 -12.32 18.91
C SER A 113 12.20 -13.52 18.58
N ARG A 114 11.27 -13.40 17.62
CA ARG A 114 10.31 -14.45 17.33
C ARG A 114 10.05 -14.63 15.84
N THR A 115 10.28 -15.84 15.35
CA THR A 115 9.93 -16.21 13.96
C THR A 115 8.42 -16.15 13.76
N HIS A 116 7.93 -15.23 12.90
CA HIS A 116 6.51 -15.07 12.55
C HIS A 116 6.34 -14.25 11.26
N TRP A 117 5.11 -14.14 10.81
CA TRP A 117 4.67 -13.21 9.78
C TRP A 117 3.55 -12.34 10.34
N ALA A 118 3.79 -11.01 10.38
CA ALA A 118 2.80 -10.02 10.76
C ALA A 118 2.45 -9.12 9.59
N ILE A 119 1.29 -8.46 9.67
CA ILE A 119 0.89 -7.37 8.79
C ILE A 119 0.82 -6.11 9.64
N LYS A 120 1.56 -5.08 9.24
CA LYS A 120 1.61 -3.78 9.90
C LYS A 120 0.84 -2.74 9.08
N ASP A 121 0.06 -1.90 9.75
CA ASP A 121 -0.70 -0.82 9.10
C ASP A 121 0.07 0.50 9.08
N GLU A 122 1.36 0.41 8.76
CA GLU A 122 2.25 1.57 8.70
C GLU A 122 2.78 1.80 7.28
N PRO A 123 3.09 3.06 6.91
CA PRO A 123 3.59 3.42 5.59
C PRO A 123 5.10 3.17 5.48
N LEU A 124 5.53 1.92 5.36
CA LEU A 124 6.93 1.49 5.40
C LEU A 124 7.88 2.38 4.58
N PHE A 125 7.54 2.68 3.32
CA PHE A 125 8.43 3.44 2.45
C PHE A 125 8.58 4.90 2.88
N GLU A 126 7.54 5.52 3.43
CA GLU A 126 7.60 6.88 3.97
C GLU A 126 8.52 6.92 5.18
N ILE A 127 8.35 6.00 6.13
CA ILE A 127 9.19 5.86 7.32
C ILE A 127 10.65 5.67 6.94
N LEU A 128 10.94 4.77 5.99
CA LEU A 128 12.31 4.53 5.53
C LEU A 128 12.93 5.73 4.81
N MET A 129 12.15 6.52 4.05
CA MET A 129 12.62 7.75 3.40
C MET A 129 12.90 8.86 4.42
N GLU A 130 12.02 9.07 5.39
CA GLU A 130 12.20 10.06 6.46
C GLU A 130 13.49 9.79 7.26
N ASN A 131 13.78 8.51 7.48
CA ASN A 131 15.02 8.07 8.13
C ASN A 131 16.24 7.96 7.17
N LYS A 132 16.09 8.38 5.90
CA LYS A 132 17.17 8.39 4.87
C LYS A 132 17.76 7.00 4.58
N LEU A 133 16.99 5.95 4.80
CA LEU A 133 17.39 4.57 4.57
C LEU A 133 17.17 4.13 3.12
N ILE A 134 16.20 4.74 2.46
CA ILE A 134 15.92 4.57 1.03
C ILE A 134 15.68 5.93 0.37
N THR A 135 15.70 5.98 -0.94
CA THR A 135 15.44 7.17 -1.75
C THR A 135 14.23 6.97 -2.65
N GLN A 136 13.70 8.08 -3.19
CA GLN A 136 12.63 8.03 -4.19
C GLN A 136 13.06 7.26 -5.46
N GLU A 137 14.36 7.26 -5.80
CA GLU A 137 14.87 6.48 -6.93
C GLU A 137 14.78 4.98 -6.68
N ASN A 138 15.05 4.53 -5.45
CA ASN A 138 14.87 3.13 -5.08
C ASN A 138 13.43 2.67 -5.34
N ILE A 139 12.45 3.49 -4.94
CA ILE A 139 11.02 3.19 -5.15
C ILE A 139 10.67 3.19 -6.64
N ARG A 140 11.15 4.16 -7.43
CA ARG A 140 10.91 4.23 -8.87
C ARG A 140 11.51 3.05 -9.64
N GLY A 141 12.65 2.54 -9.21
CA GLY A 141 13.30 1.37 -9.80
C GLY A 141 12.72 0.04 -9.34
N SER A 142 11.84 0.02 -8.35
CA SER A 142 11.35 -1.18 -7.69
C SER A 142 10.15 -1.82 -8.39
N TYR A 143 9.84 -3.07 -7.98
CA TYR A 143 8.62 -3.77 -8.34
C TYR A 143 7.36 -2.92 -8.05
N PHE A 144 7.40 -2.10 -7.02
CA PHE A 144 6.28 -1.26 -6.58
C PHE A 144 6.09 0.02 -7.38
N SER A 145 6.98 0.37 -8.31
CA SER A 145 6.92 1.63 -9.08
C SER A 145 5.59 1.83 -9.83
N GLN A 146 4.94 0.74 -10.22
CA GLN A 146 3.64 0.74 -10.91
C GLN A 146 2.46 0.45 -9.96
N SER A 147 2.70 0.35 -8.64
CA SER A 147 1.66 0.04 -7.68
C SER A 147 0.79 1.27 -7.38
N PRO A 148 -0.56 1.15 -7.38
CA PRO A 148 -1.46 2.26 -7.06
C PRO A 148 -1.22 2.88 -5.68
N ILE A 149 -0.62 2.14 -4.75
CA ILE A 149 -0.30 2.58 -3.39
C ILE A 149 0.79 3.65 -3.42
N ILE A 150 1.82 3.48 -4.28
CA ILE A 150 2.93 4.43 -4.38
C ILE A 150 2.56 5.66 -5.21
N LEU A 151 1.70 5.50 -6.22
CA LEU A 151 1.21 6.62 -7.01
C LEU A 151 0.44 7.64 -6.16
N LYS A 152 -0.27 7.22 -5.11
CA LYS A 152 -0.93 8.14 -4.16
C LYS A 152 0.06 8.97 -3.34
N ASN A 153 1.19 8.39 -2.94
CA ASN A 153 2.17 9.05 -2.07
C ASN A 153 3.15 9.94 -2.85
N GLN A 154 3.36 9.67 -4.15
CA GLN A 154 4.18 10.53 -5.00
C GLN A 154 3.54 11.90 -5.26
N SER A 155 2.22 12.02 -5.12
CA SER A 155 1.50 13.29 -5.29
C SER A 155 1.71 14.29 -4.13
N ALA A 156 2.20 13.84 -2.98
CA ALA A 156 2.37 14.70 -1.81
C ALA A 156 3.74 15.39 -1.70
N ASN A 157 4.80 14.88 -2.34
CA ASN A 157 6.18 15.31 -2.09
C ASN A 157 6.99 15.85 -3.29
N ASN A 158 6.41 15.94 -4.48
CA ASN A 158 7.12 16.56 -5.61
C ASN A 158 6.67 18.00 -5.84
N GLY A 159 7.47 18.95 -5.41
CA GLY A 159 7.40 20.37 -5.83
C GLY A 159 7.77 20.59 -7.29
N ASN A 160 7.32 19.72 -8.21
CA ASN A 160 7.32 19.93 -9.66
C ASN A 160 5.97 19.49 -10.20
N ALA A 161 5.26 20.46 -10.77
CA ALA A 161 3.99 20.41 -11.47
C ALA A 161 3.26 19.07 -11.42
N SER A 162 2.30 18.96 -10.51
CA SER A 162 1.40 17.82 -10.43
C SER A 162 0.74 17.59 -11.79
N GLN A 163 0.75 16.35 -12.25
CA GLN A 163 0.07 15.88 -13.44
C GLN A 163 -1.47 16.01 -13.31
N TYR A 164 -1.96 16.34 -12.10
CA TYR A 164 -3.37 16.58 -11.81
C TYR A 164 -3.71 18.05 -11.89
N ASN A 165 -4.80 18.34 -12.55
CA ASN A 165 -5.32 19.70 -12.62
C ASN A 165 -6.03 20.06 -11.31
N HIS A 166 -5.32 20.73 -10.40
CA HIS A 166 -5.86 21.17 -9.10
C HIS A 166 -6.95 22.25 -9.22
N ARG A 167 -7.18 22.76 -10.42
CA ARG A 167 -8.28 23.70 -10.69
C ARG A 167 -9.54 22.99 -11.17
N GLN A 168 -9.53 21.67 -11.24
CA GLN A 168 -10.67 20.85 -11.66
C GLN A 168 -11.09 19.91 -10.54
N VAL A 169 -12.39 19.73 -10.37
CA VAL A 169 -13.00 18.84 -9.40
C VAL A 169 -14.02 17.94 -10.10
N PHE A 170 -13.87 16.63 -9.91
CA PHE A 170 -14.80 15.66 -10.45
C PHE A 170 -16.02 15.52 -9.54
N ILE A 171 -17.24 15.66 -10.09
CA ILE A 171 -18.49 15.53 -9.35
C ILE A 171 -19.21 14.25 -9.77
N VAL A 172 -19.46 13.37 -8.79
CA VAL A 172 -20.36 12.23 -8.90
C VAL A 172 -21.63 12.57 -8.12
N HIS A 173 -22.78 12.48 -8.77
CA HIS A 173 -24.07 12.83 -8.15
C HIS A 173 -25.14 11.79 -8.47
N GLY A 174 -26.17 11.73 -7.65
CA GLY A 174 -27.40 10.96 -7.87
C GLY A 174 -28.41 11.72 -8.76
N HIS A 175 -29.69 11.68 -8.41
CA HIS A 175 -30.77 12.26 -9.18
C HIS A 175 -31.09 13.72 -8.81
N ASP A 176 -30.54 14.24 -7.72
CA ASP A 176 -30.76 15.60 -7.25
C ASP A 176 -29.91 16.61 -8.06
N GLU A 177 -30.57 17.21 -9.07
CA GLU A 177 -29.94 18.22 -9.91
C GLU A 177 -29.75 19.58 -9.21
N ILE A 178 -30.59 19.88 -8.22
CA ILE A 178 -30.51 21.19 -7.51
C ILE A 178 -29.23 21.21 -6.69
N MET A 179 -29.00 20.18 -5.87
CA MET A 179 -27.78 20.07 -5.07
C MET A 179 -26.52 20.04 -5.95
N ARG A 180 -26.57 19.35 -7.11
CA ARG A 180 -25.49 19.35 -8.06
C ARG A 180 -25.15 20.75 -8.56
N LEU A 181 -26.16 21.52 -8.97
CA LEU A 181 -25.98 22.90 -9.47
C LEU A 181 -25.42 23.84 -8.39
N GLU A 182 -25.93 23.73 -7.16
CA GLU A 182 -25.40 24.53 -6.03
C GLU A 182 -23.91 24.27 -5.79
N VAL A 183 -23.49 22.98 -5.84
CA VAL A 183 -22.08 22.61 -5.69
C VAL A 183 -21.25 23.08 -6.88
N GLU A 184 -21.76 22.99 -8.11
CA GLU A 184 -21.07 23.52 -9.29
C GLU A 184 -20.85 25.04 -9.17
N ASP A 185 -21.86 25.80 -8.78
CA ASP A 185 -21.76 27.25 -8.62
C ASP A 185 -20.81 27.63 -7.49
N PHE A 186 -20.84 26.92 -6.38
CA PHE A 186 -19.88 27.10 -5.29
C PHE A 186 -18.44 26.85 -5.74
N LEU A 187 -18.17 25.78 -6.48
CA LEU A 187 -16.82 25.50 -7.01
C LEU A 187 -16.36 26.56 -8.00
N ARG A 188 -17.24 27.01 -8.89
CA ARG A 188 -16.93 28.12 -9.84
C ARG A 188 -16.63 29.43 -9.13
N ALA A 189 -17.34 29.74 -8.03
CA ALA A 189 -17.06 30.90 -7.20
C ALA A 189 -15.65 30.86 -6.56
N LEU A 190 -15.09 29.66 -6.36
CA LEU A 190 -13.73 29.43 -5.90
C LEU A 190 -12.68 29.36 -7.03
N ASN A 191 -13.05 29.66 -8.28
CA ASN A 191 -12.24 29.48 -9.48
C ASN A 191 -11.80 28.03 -9.71
N ILE A 192 -12.63 27.07 -9.31
CA ILE A 192 -12.46 25.64 -9.53
C ILE A 192 -13.46 25.20 -10.60
N GLU A 193 -12.99 24.49 -11.62
CA GLU A 193 -13.83 23.99 -12.70
C GLU A 193 -14.45 22.63 -12.32
N PRO A 194 -15.79 22.53 -12.20
CA PRO A 194 -16.45 21.26 -11.94
C PRO A 194 -16.54 20.41 -13.20
N ILE A 195 -16.15 19.13 -13.10
CA ILE A 195 -16.33 18.12 -14.15
C ILE A 195 -17.44 17.16 -13.74
N VAL A 196 -18.60 17.26 -14.37
CA VAL A 196 -19.75 16.39 -14.13
C VAL A 196 -19.82 15.32 -15.21
N LEU A 197 -19.75 14.04 -14.80
CA LEU A 197 -19.64 12.90 -15.73
C LEU A 197 -20.82 12.80 -16.70
N SER A 198 -22.03 13.12 -16.26
CA SER A 198 -23.25 13.09 -17.07
C SER A 198 -23.26 14.15 -18.20
N GLN A 199 -22.53 15.25 -18.01
CA GLN A 199 -22.41 16.34 -18.97
C GLN A 199 -21.28 16.14 -19.99
N GLN A 200 -20.40 15.15 -19.77
CA GLN A 200 -19.27 14.91 -20.66
C GLN A 200 -19.64 14.05 -21.87
N PRO A 201 -19.11 14.34 -23.06
CA PRO A 201 -19.38 13.58 -24.27
C PRO A 201 -19.07 12.11 -24.10
N SER A 202 -19.98 11.22 -24.50
CA SER A 202 -19.77 9.78 -24.34
C SER A 202 -18.72 9.22 -25.30
N SER A 203 -18.60 9.78 -26.52
CA SER A 203 -17.62 9.37 -27.55
C SER A 203 -17.45 7.86 -27.69
N GLY A 204 -18.50 7.07 -27.43
CA GLY A 204 -18.48 5.61 -27.48
C GLY A 204 -17.85 4.94 -26.26
N LYS A 205 -17.47 5.69 -25.21
CA LYS A 205 -16.84 5.16 -23.98
C LYS A 205 -17.89 4.66 -23.00
N THR A 206 -17.55 3.59 -22.28
CA THR A 206 -18.30 3.12 -21.11
C THR A 206 -18.18 4.12 -19.95
N ILE A 207 -19.01 3.98 -18.93
CA ILE A 207 -18.96 4.83 -17.73
C ILE A 207 -17.59 4.71 -17.05
N ILE A 208 -17.01 3.52 -17.00
CA ILE A 208 -15.69 3.26 -16.39
C ILE A 208 -14.59 3.98 -17.17
N GLU A 209 -14.58 3.85 -18.49
CA GLU A 209 -13.61 4.53 -19.36
C GLU A 209 -13.75 6.06 -19.33
N LYS A 210 -14.97 6.58 -19.11
CA LYS A 210 -15.18 8.02 -18.87
C LYS A 210 -14.58 8.46 -17.53
N ILE A 211 -14.82 7.71 -16.46
CA ILE A 211 -14.23 7.99 -15.13
C ILE A 211 -12.71 8.02 -15.24
N GLU A 212 -12.09 7.02 -15.87
CA GLU A 212 -10.65 6.98 -16.08
C GLU A 212 -10.13 8.17 -16.90
N TYR A 213 -10.81 8.53 -17.96
CA TYR A 213 -10.41 9.62 -18.84
C TYR A 213 -10.46 11.01 -18.17
N TYR A 214 -11.51 11.24 -17.33
CA TYR A 214 -11.70 12.53 -16.64
C TYR A 214 -11.15 12.54 -15.20
N SER A 215 -10.53 11.46 -14.72
CA SER A 215 -10.00 11.35 -13.35
C SER A 215 -8.69 12.13 -13.11
N ASN A 216 -8.15 12.80 -14.15
CA ASN A 216 -6.93 13.62 -14.00
C ASN A 216 -7.22 14.97 -13.32
N VAL A 217 -7.86 14.93 -12.16
CA VAL A 217 -8.28 16.10 -11.36
C VAL A 217 -7.72 16.00 -9.94
N GLY A 218 -7.57 17.14 -9.26
CA GLY A 218 -7.03 17.18 -7.91
C GLY A 218 -7.94 16.58 -6.84
N PHE A 219 -9.27 16.63 -7.04
CA PHE A 219 -10.27 16.19 -6.05
C PHE A 219 -11.51 15.61 -6.73
N GLY A 220 -12.24 14.76 -5.99
CA GLY A 220 -13.55 14.29 -6.34
C GLY A 220 -14.57 14.61 -5.25
N VAL A 221 -15.76 15.05 -5.63
CA VAL A 221 -16.91 15.26 -4.73
C VAL A 221 -17.99 14.25 -5.07
N VAL A 222 -18.47 13.52 -4.09
CA VAL A 222 -19.58 12.57 -4.23
C VAL A 222 -20.77 13.10 -3.46
N LEU A 223 -21.88 13.36 -4.18
CA LEU A 223 -23.13 13.85 -3.59
C LEU A 223 -24.06 12.67 -3.35
N TYR A 224 -24.32 12.40 -2.07
CA TYR A 224 -25.31 11.44 -1.64
C TYR A 224 -26.59 12.17 -1.25
N THR A 225 -27.67 11.89 -1.93
CA THR A 225 -29.01 12.41 -1.63
C THR A 225 -29.95 11.25 -1.37
N GLU A 226 -30.94 11.46 -0.50
CA GLU A 226 -32.02 10.48 -0.31
C GLU A 226 -32.83 10.34 -1.61
N CYS A 227 -33.21 9.08 -1.92
CA CYS A 227 -34.05 8.76 -3.09
C CYS A 227 -35.51 8.99 -2.79
#